data_b6b08b7f57a88337945f5ce962c05ef9
#
_entry.id   b6b08b7f57a88337945f5ce962c05ef9
#
_cell.length_a   1.000
_cell.length_b   1.000
_cell.length_c   1.000
_cell.angle_alpha   90.00
_cell.angle_beta   90.00
_cell.angle_gamma   90.00
#
_symmetry.space_group_name_H-M   'P 1'
#
loop_
_entity.id
_entity.type
_entity.pdbx_description
1 polymer ?
#
loop_
_entity_poly.entity_id
_entity_poly.type
_entity_poly.pdbx_seq_one_letter_code
_entity_poly.pdbx_strand_id
1 'polypeptide(L)'
;MTVVIKVGGARAVDPAGALADVASLVEQGEQVVVVHGGSTKVDETLERLGIDPEYVETPSGVVGRFTDETTMEVFEMAFGHLNTRLVAGLQSEGVDAVGLNGVDGKLLYGPRKSAVRVVEDGKKKIKRGDHSGTIKQVNGDLLGSLLDDGYTPVAAPPMAGSEARSASEGSSGDEPREQVIPVNTDADRSAAAIAGELDATLVLLTDVEGVYEDPDDPATLIESVETSEEWAALEAAAEGFMGRKIMAAEEALSGGAPEVVVADANADTPILSALDGDGTHVQASAVQEADQ
;
A
#
# COMPACT_ATOMS: atom_id res chain seq x y z
N MET A 1 -0.94 3.89 -21.09
CA MET A 1 -0.55 2.79 -20.16
C MET A 1 -1.26 3.01 -18.82
N THR A 2 -1.31 1.98 -17.96
CA THR A 2 -1.85 2.17 -16.60
C THR A 2 -0.70 2.26 -15.60
N VAL A 3 -0.74 3.25 -14.71
CA VAL A 3 0.27 3.45 -13.66
C VAL A 3 -0.41 3.48 -12.29
N VAL A 4 0.08 2.68 -11.36
CA VAL A 4 -0.31 2.74 -9.96
C VAL A 4 0.78 3.47 -9.18
N ILE A 5 0.41 4.53 -8.49
CA ILE A 5 1.36 5.38 -7.78
C ILE A 5 1.08 5.29 -6.29
N LYS A 6 2.03 4.80 -5.52
CA LYS A 6 1.93 4.79 -4.08
C LYS A 6 2.60 6.02 -3.49
N VAL A 7 1.80 6.90 -2.91
CA VAL A 7 2.29 8.08 -2.19
C VAL A 7 2.47 7.76 -0.71
N GLY A 8 3.65 8.02 -0.19
CA GLY A 8 3.97 7.80 1.22
C GLY A 8 3.14 8.69 2.15
N GLY A 9 2.84 8.21 3.36
CA GLY A 9 2.22 8.99 4.43
C GLY A 9 3.23 9.52 5.46
N ALA A 10 4.52 9.52 5.15
CA ALA A 10 5.56 10.01 6.04
C ALA A 10 5.57 11.55 6.10
N ARG A 11 5.97 12.11 7.25
CA ARG A 11 6.06 13.58 7.46
C ARG A 11 6.99 14.31 6.49
N ALA A 12 7.88 13.58 5.83
CA ALA A 12 8.92 14.13 4.96
C ALA A 12 8.53 14.21 3.47
N VAL A 13 7.32 13.80 3.10
CA VAL A 13 6.88 13.77 1.70
C VAL A 13 5.92 14.92 1.44
N ASP A 14 6.33 15.86 0.58
CA ASP A 14 5.42 16.88 0.04
C ASP A 14 4.66 16.27 -1.15
N PRO A 15 3.34 16.13 -1.08
CA PRO A 15 2.57 15.55 -2.17
C PRO A 15 2.43 16.48 -3.39
N ALA A 16 2.82 17.75 -3.30
CA ALA A 16 2.55 18.73 -4.36
C ALA A 16 3.17 18.34 -5.72
N GLY A 17 4.44 17.92 -5.74
CA GLY A 17 5.10 17.43 -6.94
C GLY A 17 4.40 16.21 -7.53
N ALA A 18 4.05 15.25 -6.69
CA ALA A 18 3.33 14.06 -7.12
C ALA A 18 1.94 14.37 -7.70
N LEU A 19 1.20 15.34 -7.14
CA LEU A 19 -0.11 15.75 -7.67
C LEU A 19 0.01 16.40 -9.06
N ALA A 20 1.01 17.25 -9.26
CA ALA A 20 1.29 17.88 -10.55
C ALA A 20 1.69 16.83 -11.63
N ASP A 21 2.49 15.84 -11.26
CA ASP A 21 2.88 14.75 -12.15
C ASP A 21 1.69 13.88 -12.53
N VAL A 22 0.81 13.53 -11.58
CA VAL A 22 -0.45 12.82 -11.87
C VAL A 22 -1.29 13.60 -12.88
N ALA A 23 -1.43 14.92 -12.69
CA ALA A 23 -2.17 15.75 -13.65
C ALA A 23 -1.53 15.73 -15.04
N SER A 24 -0.20 15.79 -15.12
CA SER A 24 0.55 15.71 -16.37
C SER A 24 0.35 14.37 -17.07
N LEU A 25 0.36 13.24 -16.35
CA LEU A 25 0.12 11.91 -16.92
C LEU A 25 -1.31 11.77 -17.45
N VAL A 26 -2.31 12.24 -16.70
CA VAL A 26 -3.71 12.23 -17.11
C VAL A 26 -3.92 13.11 -18.35
N GLU A 27 -3.30 14.28 -18.43
CA GLU A 27 -3.35 15.15 -19.63
C GLU A 27 -2.73 14.47 -20.86
N GLN A 28 -1.71 13.63 -20.67
CA GLN A 28 -1.10 12.80 -21.72
C GLN A 28 -1.96 11.59 -22.13
N GLY A 29 -3.08 11.36 -21.45
CA GLY A 29 -4.01 10.25 -21.73
C GLY A 29 -3.64 8.94 -21.03
N GLU A 30 -2.76 8.98 -20.03
CA GLU A 30 -2.43 7.81 -19.23
C GLU A 30 -3.50 7.56 -18.14
N GLN A 31 -3.76 6.30 -17.85
CA GLN A 31 -4.64 5.90 -16.76
C GLN A 31 -3.84 5.82 -15.44
N VAL A 32 -4.29 6.52 -14.41
CA VAL A 32 -3.56 6.61 -13.13
C VAL A 32 -4.45 6.18 -11.96
N VAL A 33 -3.91 5.33 -11.09
CA VAL A 33 -4.48 5.02 -9.77
C VAL A 33 -3.51 5.49 -8.70
N VAL A 34 -3.96 6.35 -7.79
CA VAL A 34 -3.16 6.80 -6.65
C VAL A 34 -3.51 5.95 -5.43
N VAL A 35 -2.51 5.42 -4.74
CA VAL A 35 -2.68 4.71 -3.46
C VAL A 35 -1.91 5.46 -2.38
N HIS A 36 -2.55 5.79 -1.26
CA HIS A 36 -1.85 6.51 -0.21
C HIS A 36 -1.79 5.75 1.12
N GLY A 37 -0.73 6.04 1.87
CA GLY A 37 -0.58 5.63 3.26
C GLY A 37 -1.11 6.71 4.23
N GLY A 38 -0.92 6.49 5.54
CA GLY A 38 -1.41 7.42 6.55
C GLY A 38 -0.99 7.09 7.98
N SER A 39 0.01 6.22 8.17
CA SER A 39 0.41 5.71 9.48
C SER A 39 0.74 6.82 10.48
N THR A 40 1.52 7.83 10.05
CA THR A 40 1.85 9.00 10.87
C THR A 40 0.60 9.78 11.30
N LYS A 41 -0.37 9.94 10.39
CA LYS A 41 -1.62 10.65 10.70
C LYS A 41 -2.48 9.89 11.70
N VAL A 42 -2.47 8.57 11.66
CA VAL A 42 -3.14 7.72 12.66
C VAL A 42 -2.51 7.95 14.03
N ASP A 43 -1.16 7.89 14.14
CA ASP A 43 -0.45 8.10 15.41
C ASP A 43 -0.73 9.49 15.98
N GLU A 44 -0.60 10.55 15.18
CA GLU A 44 -0.92 11.91 15.58
C GLU A 44 -2.37 12.07 16.07
N THR A 45 -3.29 11.33 15.46
CA THR A 45 -4.70 11.41 15.83
C THR A 45 -4.96 10.65 17.13
N LEU A 46 -4.36 9.47 17.33
CA LEU A 46 -4.39 8.72 18.59
C LEU A 46 -3.84 9.56 19.73
N GLU A 47 -2.63 10.12 19.57
CA GLU A 47 -1.98 11.00 20.57
C GLU A 47 -2.86 12.20 20.94
N ARG A 48 -3.50 12.86 19.97
CA ARG A 48 -4.43 13.97 20.21
C ARG A 48 -5.68 13.57 20.98
N LEU A 49 -6.08 12.31 20.89
CA LEU A 49 -7.17 11.72 21.67
C LEU A 49 -6.72 11.20 23.03
N GLY A 50 -5.43 11.26 23.35
CA GLY A 50 -4.85 10.75 24.58
C GLY A 50 -4.68 9.23 24.60
N ILE A 51 -4.57 8.62 23.42
CA ILE A 51 -4.37 7.18 23.22
C ILE A 51 -2.95 6.98 22.71
N ASP A 52 -2.15 6.20 23.43
CA ASP A 52 -0.80 5.85 22.99
C ASP A 52 -0.85 4.79 21.88
N PRO A 53 -0.21 5.02 20.71
CA PRO A 53 -0.12 4.01 19.67
C PRO A 53 0.62 2.77 20.15
N GLU A 54 0.04 1.59 19.98
CA GLU A 54 0.67 0.34 20.38
C GLU A 54 1.36 -0.32 19.17
N TYR A 55 2.66 -0.59 19.29
CA TYR A 55 3.44 -1.34 18.32
C TYR A 55 3.86 -2.69 18.90
N VAL A 56 3.78 -3.72 18.08
CA VAL A 56 4.13 -5.09 18.45
C VAL A 56 5.15 -5.67 17.47
N GLU A 57 6.08 -6.45 17.99
CA GLU A 57 7.04 -7.18 17.18
C GLU A 57 6.54 -8.61 16.95
N THR A 58 6.56 -9.05 15.68
CA THR A 58 6.25 -10.43 15.33
C THR A 58 7.45 -11.35 15.52
N PRO A 59 7.26 -12.69 15.60
CA PRO A 59 8.38 -13.64 15.70
C PRO A 59 9.37 -13.63 14.54
N SER A 60 9.04 -12.98 13.43
CA SER A 60 9.92 -12.74 12.28
C SER A 60 10.66 -11.40 12.36
N GLY A 61 10.55 -10.65 13.48
CA GLY A 61 11.22 -9.36 13.65
C GLY A 61 10.48 -8.17 13.03
N VAL A 62 9.34 -8.38 12.39
CA VAL A 62 8.55 -7.28 11.80
C VAL A 62 7.80 -6.55 12.91
N VAL A 63 8.04 -5.25 13.03
CA VAL A 63 7.30 -4.36 13.93
C VAL A 63 6.12 -3.75 13.20
N GLY A 64 4.92 -3.87 13.76
CA GLY A 64 3.69 -3.30 13.20
C GLY A 64 2.78 -2.74 14.28
N ARG A 65 1.88 -1.81 13.90
CA ARG A 65 0.88 -1.31 14.84
C ARG A 65 -0.12 -2.42 15.16
N PHE A 66 -0.36 -2.65 16.44
CA PHE A 66 -1.51 -3.43 16.87
C PHE A 66 -2.76 -2.56 16.70
N THR A 67 -3.70 -3.06 15.91
CA THR A 67 -4.91 -2.31 15.56
C THR A 67 -6.09 -2.95 16.27
N ASP A 68 -6.44 -2.47 17.46
CA ASP A 68 -7.68 -2.84 18.14
C ASP A 68 -8.89 -2.05 17.55
N GLU A 69 -10.08 -2.28 18.08
CA GLU A 69 -11.31 -1.66 17.61
C GLU A 69 -11.24 -0.13 17.66
N THR A 70 -10.75 0.44 18.77
CA THR A 70 -10.61 1.90 18.92
C THR A 70 -9.57 2.48 17.97
N THR A 71 -8.45 1.81 17.83
CA THR A 71 -7.41 2.19 16.85
C THR A 71 -7.94 2.10 15.42
N MET A 72 -8.82 1.13 15.12
CA MET A 72 -9.43 0.99 13.80
C MET A 72 -10.38 2.15 13.47
N GLU A 73 -11.20 2.62 14.44
CA GLU A 73 -12.03 3.81 14.28
C GLU A 73 -11.20 5.06 13.96
N VAL A 74 -10.09 5.25 14.69
CA VAL A 74 -9.16 6.37 14.44
C VAL A 74 -8.48 6.23 13.08
N PHE A 75 -8.17 5.00 12.67
CA PHE A 75 -7.61 4.70 11.37
C PHE A 75 -8.55 5.14 10.23
N GLU A 76 -9.83 4.77 10.31
CA GLU A 76 -10.85 5.18 9.34
C GLU A 76 -10.99 6.71 9.25
N MET A 77 -11.02 7.41 10.40
CA MET A 77 -11.06 8.88 10.44
C MET A 77 -9.83 9.51 9.78
N ALA A 78 -8.63 9.02 10.12
CA ALA A 78 -7.37 9.57 9.63
C ALA A 78 -7.21 9.36 8.11
N PHE A 79 -7.49 8.14 7.63
CA PHE A 79 -7.39 7.81 6.21
C PHE A 79 -8.46 8.51 5.38
N GLY A 80 -9.70 8.61 5.87
CA GLY A 80 -10.76 9.38 5.21
C GLY A 80 -10.41 10.87 5.07
N HIS A 81 -9.79 11.46 6.10
CA HIS A 81 -9.28 12.83 6.04
C HIS A 81 -8.20 13.00 4.97
N LEU A 82 -7.20 12.11 4.95
CA LEU A 82 -6.09 12.17 3.97
C LEU A 82 -6.60 11.98 2.55
N ASN A 83 -7.45 10.97 2.33
CA ASN A 83 -8.05 10.69 1.04
C ASN A 83 -8.79 11.91 0.48
N THR A 84 -9.66 12.53 1.30
CA THR A 84 -10.39 13.75 0.92
C THR A 84 -9.45 14.91 0.53
N ARG A 85 -8.32 15.05 1.23
CA ARG A 85 -7.34 16.12 0.93
C ARG A 85 -6.59 15.86 -0.38
N LEU A 86 -6.21 14.61 -0.65
CA LEU A 86 -5.55 14.23 -1.91
C LEU A 86 -6.50 14.39 -3.10
N VAL A 87 -7.74 13.92 -2.98
CA VAL A 87 -8.76 14.12 -4.01
C VAL A 87 -8.97 15.60 -4.31
N ALA A 88 -9.12 16.44 -3.29
CA ALA A 88 -9.28 17.88 -3.49
C ALA A 88 -8.03 18.53 -4.11
N GLY A 89 -6.84 18.04 -3.76
CA GLY A 89 -5.57 18.48 -4.38
C GLY A 89 -5.54 18.15 -5.88
N LEU A 90 -5.80 16.91 -6.25
CA LEU A 90 -5.85 16.48 -7.65
C LEU A 90 -6.92 17.22 -8.47
N GLN A 91 -8.10 17.44 -7.89
CA GLN A 91 -9.15 18.25 -8.53
C GLN A 91 -8.71 19.70 -8.74
N SER A 92 -7.88 20.24 -7.85
CA SER A 92 -7.31 21.59 -8.02
C SER A 92 -6.30 21.66 -9.16
N GLU A 93 -5.64 20.54 -9.49
CA GLU A 93 -4.78 20.36 -10.67
C GLU A 93 -5.57 20.00 -11.94
N GLY A 94 -6.90 19.96 -11.89
CA GLY A 94 -7.75 19.66 -13.05
C GLY A 94 -8.01 18.17 -13.31
N VAL A 95 -7.67 17.29 -12.38
CA VAL A 95 -7.89 15.85 -12.51
C VAL A 95 -9.25 15.47 -11.96
N ASP A 96 -10.05 14.69 -12.70
CA ASP A 96 -11.33 14.12 -12.24
C ASP A 96 -11.07 12.96 -11.25
N ALA A 97 -10.61 13.29 -10.04
CA ALA A 97 -10.24 12.34 -9.02
C ALA A 97 -11.44 11.88 -8.18
N VAL A 98 -11.49 10.58 -7.84
CA VAL A 98 -12.49 9.97 -6.96
C VAL A 98 -11.83 9.20 -5.83
N GLY A 99 -12.25 9.50 -4.58
CA GLY A 99 -11.71 8.84 -3.39
C GLY A 99 -12.42 7.52 -3.10
N LEU A 100 -11.64 6.49 -2.78
CA LEU A 100 -12.08 5.16 -2.39
C LEU A 100 -11.27 4.67 -1.20
N ASN A 101 -11.91 3.92 -0.31
CA ASN A 101 -11.18 3.04 0.60
C ASN A 101 -11.37 1.57 0.17
N GLY A 102 -10.53 0.68 0.65
CA GLY A 102 -10.57 -0.71 0.22
C GLY A 102 -11.86 -1.46 0.57
N VAL A 103 -12.75 -0.88 1.42
CA VAL A 103 -14.07 -1.45 1.71
C VAL A 103 -15.07 -1.10 0.61
N ASP A 104 -14.91 0.05 -0.06
CA ASP A 104 -15.82 0.52 -1.10
C ASP A 104 -15.87 -0.47 -2.27
N GLY A 105 -17.04 -1.02 -2.55
CA GLY A 105 -17.20 -2.05 -3.56
C GLY A 105 -16.34 -3.31 -3.33
N LYS A 106 -15.84 -3.55 -2.11
CA LYS A 106 -14.82 -4.56 -1.80
C LYS A 106 -13.58 -4.40 -2.69
N LEU A 107 -13.13 -3.17 -2.87
CA LEU A 107 -11.97 -2.87 -3.69
C LEU A 107 -10.76 -3.72 -3.27
N LEU A 108 -10.52 -3.84 -1.96
CA LEU A 108 -9.55 -4.76 -1.36
C LEU A 108 -10.29 -5.71 -0.42
N TYR A 109 -10.17 -7.00 -0.64
CA TYR A 109 -10.92 -7.99 0.11
C TYR A 109 -10.06 -9.17 0.55
N GLY A 110 -10.37 -9.74 1.73
CA GLY A 110 -9.72 -10.95 2.23
C GLY A 110 -9.98 -11.21 3.70
N PRO A 111 -9.42 -12.27 4.29
CA PRO A 111 -9.69 -12.67 5.65
C PRO A 111 -9.15 -11.68 6.68
N ARG A 112 -9.96 -11.40 7.70
CA ARG A 112 -9.50 -10.74 8.92
C ARG A 112 -8.54 -11.62 9.70
N LYS A 113 -7.50 -11.02 10.28
CA LYS A 113 -6.68 -11.61 11.34
C LYS A 113 -7.19 -11.05 12.68
N SER A 114 -7.86 -11.88 13.48
CA SER A 114 -8.38 -11.48 14.79
C SER A 114 -7.36 -11.60 15.93
N ALA A 115 -6.16 -12.06 15.62
CA ALA A 115 -5.05 -12.19 16.55
C ALA A 115 -3.70 -12.15 15.83
N VAL A 116 -2.70 -11.60 16.48
CA VAL A 116 -1.32 -11.54 16.01
C VAL A 116 -0.39 -12.29 16.94
N ARG A 117 0.63 -12.95 16.38
CA ARG A 117 1.74 -13.52 17.18
C ARG A 117 2.73 -12.42 17.48
N VAL A 118 3.06 -12.22 18.75
CA VAL A 118 3.95 -11.16 19.22
C VAL A 118 5.10 -11.74 20.02
N VAL A 119 6.20 -11.00 20.11
CA VAL A 119 7.31 -11.27 21.04
C VAL A 119 7.25 -10.23 22.15
N GLU A 120 7.01 -10.68 23.39
CA GLU A 120 7.03 -9.85 24.59
C GLU A 120 7.93 -10.50 25.63
N ASP A 121 8.88 -9.75 26.18
CA ASP A 121 9.90 -10.24 27.13
C ASP A 121 10.64 -11.48 26.62
N GLY A 122 10.94 -11.53 25.31
CA GLY A 122 11.60 -12.66 24.67
C GLY A 122 10.72 -13.92 24.49
N LYS A 123 9.42 -13.84 24.77
CA LYS A 123 8.48 -14.96 24.68
C LYS A 123 7.46 -14.72 23.57
N LYS A 124 7.19 -15.77 22.80
CA LYS A 124 6.12 -15.76 21.79
C LYS A 124 4.76 -15.87 22.45
N LYS A 125 3.89 -14.89 22.23
CA LYS A 125 2.52 -14.84 22.73
C LYS A 125 1.52 -14.63 21.58
N ILE A 126 0.24 -14.87 21.86
CA ILE A 126 -0.86 -14.56 20.93
C ILE A 126 -1.63 -13.39 21.54
N LYS A 127 -1.63 -12.24 20.86
CA LYS A 127 -2.44 -11.07 21.20
C LYS A 127 -3.72 -11.09 20.38
N ARG A 128 -4.87 -11.07 21.04
CA ARG A 128 -6.21 -11.12 20.41
C ARG A 128 -6.80 -9.72 20.30
N GLY A 129 -7.83 -9.58 19.45
CA GLY A 129 -8.52 -8.30 19.23
C GLY A 129 -7.90 -7.47 18.10
N ASP A 130 -7.04 -8.08 17.29
CA ASP A 130 -6.46 -7.42 16.13
C ASP A 130 -7.50 -7.23 15.00
N HIS A 131 -7.42 -6.09 14.32
CA HIS A 131 -8.23 -5.72 13.16
C HIS A 131 -7.31 -5.50 11.95
N SER A 132 -6.43 -6.44 11.67
CA SER A 132 -5.66 -6.47 10.44
C SER A 132 -6.22 -7.50 9.45
N GLY A 133 -5.86 -7.38 8.19
CA GLY A 133 -6.28 -8.28 7.14
C GLY A 133 -5.15 -8.68 6.21
N THR A 134 -5.45 -9.65 5.33
CA THR A 134 -4.58 -10.03 4.22
C THR A 134 -5.37 -9.89 2.93
N ILE A 135 -4.89 -9.07 2.00
CA ILE A 135 -5.52 -8.90 0.69
C ILE A 135 -5.45 -10.24 -0.05
N LYS A 136 -6.57 -10.67 -0.60
CA LYS A 136 -6.71 -11.89 -1.41
C LYS A 136 -7.36 -11.62 -2.76
N GLN A 137 -8.10 -10.53 -2.85
CA GLN A 137 -8.82 -10.13 -4.05
C GLN A 137 -8.81 -8.61 -4.16
N VAL A 138 -8.72 -8.13 -5.38
CA VAL A 138 -8.92 -6.73 -5.76
C VAL A 138 -10.11 -6.68 -6.70
N ASN A 139 -10.96 -5.68 -6.57
CA ASN A 139 -12.06 -5.45 -7.51
C ASN A 139 -11.53 -4.61 -8.71
N GLY A 140 -10.84 -5.29 -9.63
CA GLY A 140 -10.30 -4.68 -10.84
C GLY A 140 -11.39 -4.11 -11.75
N ASP A 141 -12.57 -4.74 -11.81
CA ASP A 141 -13.70 -4.26 -12.62
C ASP A 141 -14.18 -2.86 -12.16
N LEU A 142 -14.17 -2.60 -10.85
CA LEU A 142 -14.50 -1.28 -10.30
C LEU A 142 -13.48 -0.24 -10.75
N LEU A 143 -12.19 -0.54 -10.62
CA LEU A 143 -11.12 0.37 -11.04
C LEU A 143 -11.14 0.60 -12.55
N GLY A 144 -11.24 -0.46 -13.34
CA GLY A 144 -11.32 -0.39 -14.81
C GLY A 144 -12.49 0.48 -15.26
N SER A 145 -13.68 0.33 -14.68
CA SER A 145 -14.84 1.16 -15.01
C SER A 145 -14.62 2.64 -14.72
N LEU A 146 -13.97 2.98 -13.59
CA LEU A 146 -13.65 4.36 -13.25
C LEU A 146 -12.60 4.96 -14.20
N LEU A 147 -11.57 4.20 -14.51
CA LEU A 147 -10.51 4.61 -15.43
C LEU A 147 -11.04 4.81 -16.86
N ASP A 148 -11.92 3.92 -17.33
CA ASP A 148 -12.54 4.01 -18.65
C ASP A 148 -13.52 5.20 -18.78
N ASP A 149 -14.15 5.59 -17.66
CA ASP A 149 -14.99 6.79 -17.57
C ASP A 149 -14.17 8.08 -17.36
N GLY A 150 -12.83 8.00 -17.33
CA GLY A 150 -11.92 9.15 -17.23
C GLY A 150 -11.66 9.64 -15.81
N TYR A 151 -12.06 8.88 -14.79
CA TYR A 151 -11.72 9.21 -13.40
C TYR A 151 -10.34 8.68 -13.00
N THR A 152 -9.71 9.39 -12.07
CA THR A 152 -8.49 8.94 -11.38
C THR A 152 -8.85 8.46 -9.96
N PRO A 153 -8.87 7.13 -9.71
CA PRO A 153 -9.13 6.59 -8.39
C PRO A 153 -8.00 6.94 -7.40
N VAL A 154 -8.38 7.43 -6.22
CA VAL A 154 -7.47 7.63 -5.08
C VAL A 154 -7.85 6.63 -4.00
N ALA A 155 -7.12 5.52 -3.93
CA ALA A 155 -7.41 4.40 -3.06
C ALA A 155 -6.57 4.43 -1.77
N ALA A 156 -7.11 3.87 -0.69
CA ALA A 156 -6.40 3.74 0.57
C ALA A 156 -6.95 2.58 1.42
N PRO A 157 -6.16 2.03 2.37
CA PRO A 157 -6.75 1.27 3.47
C PRO A 157 -7.82 2.09 4.22
N PRO A 158 -8.76 1.47 4.91
CA PRO A 158 -8.86 0.04 5.26
C PRO A 158 -9.34 -0.84 4.11
N MET A 159 -9.18 -2.18 4.28
CA MET A 159 -9.75 -3.18 3.37
C MET A 159 -11.02 -3.82 3.96
N ALA A 160 -11.81 -4.45 3.10
CA ALA A 160 -12.96 -5.27 3.50
C ALA A 160 -12.46 -6.62 4.06
N GLY A 161 -12.47 -6.76 5.38
CA GLY A 161 -12.10 -7.98 6.08
C GLY A 161 -13.28 -8.95 6.20
N SER A 162 -13.09 -10.21 5.79
CA SER A 162 -14.09 -11.24 6.00
C SER A 162 -13.92 -11.93 7.36
N GLU A 163 -15.02 -12.09 8.08
CA GLU A 163 -15.08 -12.82 9.33
C GLU A 163 -16.28 -13.77 9.34
N ALA A 164 -16.06 -15.00 9.80
CA ALA A 164 -17.16 -15.95 9.99
C ALA A 164 -18.07 -15.44 11.12
N ARG A 165 -19.33 -15.18 10.82
CA ARG A 165 -20.32 -14.81 11.84
C ARG A 165 -20.52 -16.01 12.78
N SER A 166 -20.25 -15.83 14.08
CA SER A 166 -20.57 -16.86 15.05
C SER A 166 -22.10 -17.07 15.08
N ALA A 167 -22.53 -18.32 15.03
CA ALA A 167 -23.93 -18.71 15.08
C ALA A 167 -24.54 -18.49 16.49
N SER A 168 -24.37 -17.31 17.08
CA SER A 168 -24.98 -16.93 18.34
C SER A 168 -26.10 -15.93 18.07
N GLU A 169 -27.32 -16.40 18.41
CA GLU A 169 -28.56 -15.66 18.54
C GLU A 169 -29.51 -15.68 17.34
N GLY A 170 -30.28 -16.76 17.25
CA GLY A 170 -31.73 -16.57 17.05
C GLY A 170 -32.31 -16.70 15.66
N SER A 171 -31.68 -17.38 14.67
CA SER A 171 -32.46 -17.87 13.53
C SER A 171 -32.05 -19.29 13.14
N SER A 172 -32.91 -20.24 13.47
CA SER A 172 -32.86 -21.59 12.97
C SER A 172 -33.19 -21.58 11.47
N GLY A 173 -32.17 -21.67 10.61
CA GLY A 173 -32.39 -21.89 9.18
C GLY A 173 -31.56 -21.08 8.20
N ASP A 174 -30.78 -20.05 8.62
CA ASP A 174 -29.92 -19.30 7.71
C ASP A 174 -28.52 -19.94 7.65
N GLU A 175 -27.99 -20.10 6.43
CA GLU A 175 -26.58 -20.40 6.22
C GLU A 175 -25.72 -19.31 6.90
N PRO A 176 -24.52 -19.65 7.42
CA PRO A 176 -23.63 -18.67 8.06
C PRO A 176 -23.27 -17.59 7.03
N ARG A 177 -23.85 -16.41 7.19
CA ARG A 177 -23.51 -15.25 6.35
C ARG A 177 -22.15 -14.72 6.77
N GLU A 178 -21.30 -14.51 5.80
CA GLU A 178 -20.03 -13.83 6.00
C GLU A 178 -20.28 -12.37 6.43
N GLN A 179 -19.61 -11.94 7.49
CA GLN A 179 -19.61 -10.54 7.91
C GLN A 179 -18.41 -9.84 7.28
N VAL A 180 -18.65 -8.67 6.70
CA VAL A 180 -17.59 -7.77 6.22
C VAL A 180 -17.40 -6.68 7.24
N ILE A 181 -16.15 -6.47 7.66
CA ILE A 181 -15.75 -5.41 8.58
C ILE A 181 -14.53 -4.68 8.02
N PRO A 182 -14.33 -3.38 8.33
CA PRO A 182 -13.10 -2.69 7.99
C PRO A 182 -11.93 -3.26 8.79
N VAL A 183 -10.82 -3.50 8.12
CA VAL A 183 -9.57 -3.97 8.75
C VAL A 183 -8.36 -3.25 8.17
N ASN A 184 -7.35 -3.04 9.02
CA ASN A 184 -6.09 -2.45 8.62
C ASN A 184 -5.32 -3.40 7.66
N THR A 185 -4.70 -2.80 6.66
CA THR A 185 -3.72 -3.45 5.78
C THR A 185 -2.61 -2.46 5.42
N ASP A 186 -1.51 -2.96 4.92
CA ASP A 186 -0.38 -2.13 4.49
C ASP A 186 -0.67 -1.42 3.16
N ALA A 187 -0.29 -0.14 3.05
CA ALA A 187 -0.57 0.65 1.85
C ALA A 187 0.35 0.30 0.67
N ASP A 188 1.62 -0.12 0.90
CA ASP A 188 2.51 -0.59 -0.15
C ASP A 188 1.96 -1.88 -0.74
N ARG A 189 1.48 -2.81 0.10
CA ARG A 189 0.82 -4.05 -0.33
C ARG A 189 -0.54 -3.80 -1.00
N SER A 190 -1.26 -2.76 -0.60
CA SER A 190 -2.50 -2.36 -1.28
C SER A 190 -2.21 -1.88 -2.70
N ALA A 191 -1.18 -1.06 -2.87
CA ALA A 191 -0.73 -0.60 -4.18
C ALA A 191 -0.21 -1.77 -5.05
N ALA A 192 0.56 -2.68 -4.45
CA ALA A 192 1.06 -3.87 -5.12
C ALA A 192 -0.08 -4.76 -5.64
N ALA A 193 -1.08 -5.04 -4.80
CA ALA A 193 -2.22 -5.86 -5.21
C ALA A 193 -3.04 -5.19 -6.33
N ILE A 194 -3.23 -3.87 -6.28
CA ILE A 194 -3.91 -3.10 -7.33
C ILE A 194 -3.09 -3.11 -8.62
N ALA A 195 -1.77 -2.91 -8.56
CA ALA A 195 -0.90 -2.90 -9.73
C ALA A 195 -0.87 -4.27 -10.42
N GLY A 196 -0.77 -5.35 -9.64
CA GLY A 196 -0.83 -6.71 -10.17
C GLY A 196 -2.17 -7.02 -10.85
N GLU A 197 -3.30 -6.64 -10.24
CA GLU A 197 -4.64 -6.87 -10.82
C GLU A 197 -4.88 -6.09 -12.12
N LEU A 198 -4.25 -4.92 -12.28
CA LEU A 198 -4.42 -4.07 -13.46
C LEU A 198 -3.31 -4.26 -14.51
N ASP A 199 -2.39 -5.20 -14.33
CA ASP A 199 -1.18 -5.34 -15.16
C ASP A 199 -0.45 -3.99 -15.34
N ALA A 200 -0.35 -3.20 -14.25
CA ALA A 200 0.10 -1.82 -14.27
C ALA A 200 1.51 -1.65 -13.72
N THR A 201 2.28 -0.69 -14.24
CA THR A 201 3.54 -0.27 -13.61
C THR A 201 3.25 0.32 -12.23
N LEU A 202 4.00 -0.13 -11.20
CA LEU A 202 3.89 0.37 -9.84
C LEU A 202 5.04 1.33 -9.53
N VAL A 203 4.72 2.56 -9.15
CA VAL A 203 5.69 3.53 -8.63
C VAL A 203 5.53 3.65 -7.11
N LEU A 204 6.54 3.24 -6.36
CA LEU A 204 6.62 3.33 -4.90
C LEU A 204 7.44 4.56 -4.52
N LEU A 205 6.78 5.66 -4.22
CA LEU A 205 7.45 6.87 -3.75
C LEU A 205 7.90 6.74 -2.29
N THR A 206 9.15 7.07 -2.03
CA THR A 206 9.81 6.99 -0.72
C THR A 206 10.63 8.24 -0.43
N ASP A 207 11.35 8.31 0.67
CA ASP A 207 12.18 9.44 1.11
C ASP A 207 13.66 9.32 0.68
N VAL A 208 13.96 8.35 -0.17
CA VAL A 208 15.29 8.11 -0.75
C VAL A 208 15.18 7.89 -2.26
N GLU A 209 16.28 8.07 -2.99
CA GLU A 209 16.31 7.96 -4.46
C GLU A 209 15.95 6.55 -4.98
N GLY A 210 16.23 5.50 -4.20
CA GLY A 210 15.96 4.11 -4.55
C GLY A 210 16.52 3.16 -3.51
N VAL A 211 16.90 1.97 -3.91
CA VAL A 211 17.55 0.95 -3.06
C VAL A 211 19.06 1.00 -3.26
N TYR A 212 19.82 1.04 -2.19
CA TYR A 212 21.28 1.07 -2.21
C TYR A 212 21.86 -0.25 -1.70
N GLU A 213 22.98 -0.71 -2.27
CA GLU A 213 23.74 -1.82 -1.69
C GLU A 213 24.32 -1.44 -0.32
N ASP A 214 24.79 -0.19 -0.19
CA ASP A 214 25.22 0.43 1.06
C ASP A 214 24.46 1.75 1.26
N PRO A 215 23.53 1.83 2.23
CA PRO A 215 22.72 3.03 2.48
C PRO A 215 23.54 4.28 2.83
N ASP A 216 24.80 4.11 3.25
CA ASP A 216 25.71 5.21 3.60
C ASP A 216 26.53 5.72 2.37
N ASP A 217 26.46 5.01 1.23
CA ASP A 217 27.17 5.37 -0.01
C ASP A 217 26.18 5.59 -1.19
N PRO A 218 25.89 6.85 -1.56
CA PRO A 218 24.98 7.17 -2.68
C PRO A 218 25.43 6.60 -4.04
N ALA A 219 26.70 6.26 -4.21
CA ALA A 219 27.23 5.68 -5.46
C ALA A 219 26.82 4.21 -5.65
N THR A 220 26.21 3.58 -4.65
CA THR A 220 25.77 2.19 -4.65
C THR A 220 24.28 2.00 -4.96
N LEU A 221 23.63 3.01 -5.56
CA LEU A 221 22.26 2.91 -6.01
C LEU A 221 22.10 1.76 -7.01
N ILE A 222 21.16 0.86 -6.74
CA ILE A 222 20.77 -0.22 -7.64
C ILE A 222 19.77 0.35 -8.64
N GLU A 223 20.21 0.66 -9.86
CA GLU A 223 19.37 1.32 -10.88
C GLU A 223 18.39 0.35 -11.55
N SER A 224 18.81 -0.90 -11.83
CA SER A 224 18.01 -1.89 -12.55
C SER A 224 18.16 -3.30 -11.98
N VAL A 225 17.05 -4.06 -11.97
CA VAL A 225 16.98 -5.46 -11.53
C VAL A 225 16.15 -6.25 -12.55
N GLU A 226 16.81 -7.05 -13.38
CA GLU A 226 16.21 -7.77 -14.50
C GLU A 226 16.31 -9.30 -14.36
N THR A 227 17.22 -9.78 -13.48
CA THR A 227 17.52 -11.20 -13.29
C THR A 227 17.28 -11.65 -11.84
N SER A 228 17.11 -12.95 -11.64
CA SER A 228 16.95 -13.54 -10.30
C SER A 228 18.17 -13.37 -9.40
N GLU A 229 19.39 -13.27 -9.98
CA GLU A 229 20.61 -13.01 -9.21
C GLU A 229 20.64 -11.56 -8.68
N GLU A 230 20.26 -10.59 -9.50
CA GLU A 230 20.10 -9.18 -9.10
C GLU A 230 18.98 -9.00 -8.10
N TRP A 231 17.85 -9.74 -8.27
CA TRP A 231 16.77 -9.76 -7.28
C TRP A 231 17.25 -10.23 -5.90
N ALA A 232 17.99 -11.33 -5.84
CA ALA A 232 18.54 -11.82 -4.58
C ALA A 232 19.53 -10.81 -3.92
N ALA A 233 20.27 -10.05 -4.73
CA ALA A 233 21.13 -8.97 -4.23
C ALA A 233 20.29 -7.80 -3.69
N LEU A 234 19.22 -7.41 -4.39
CA LEU A 234 18.29 -6.37 -3.94
C LEU A 234 17.63 -6.74 -2.61
N GLU A 235 17.13 -7.98 -2.47
CA GLU A 235 16.55 -8.46 -1.20
C GLU A 235 17.56 -8.42 -0.04
N ALA A 236 18.81 -8.80 -0.31
CA ALA A 236 19.86 -8.78 0.70
C ALA A 236 20.25 -7.34 1.12
N ALA A 237 20.15 -6.37 0.22
CA ALA A 237 20.43 -4.96 0.48
C ALA A 237 19.30 -4.26 1.23
N ALA A 238 18.05 -4.74 1.09
CA ALA A 238 16.87 -4.09 1.63
C ALA A 238 16.67 -4.39 3.13
N GLU A 239 16.95 -3.40 3.99
CA GLU A 239 16.76 -3.49 5.43
C GLU A 239 15.57 -2.64 5.92
N GLY A 240 15.01 -3.00 7.06
CA GLY A 240 14.02 -2.20 7.79
C GLY A 240 12.74 -1.90 6.99
N PHE A 241 12.46 -0.62 6.77
CA PHE A 241 11.29 -0.17 6.01
C PHE A 241 11.42 -0.45 4.50
N MET A 242 12.64 -0.47 3.97
CA MET A 242 12.89 -0.81 2.57
C MET A 242 12.54 -2.28 2.29
N GLY A 243 12.83 -3.20 3.19
CA GLY A 243 12.44 -4.61 3.07
C GLY A 243 10.93 -4.81 2.86
N ARG A 244 10.07 -3.96 3.44
CA ARG A 244 8.62 -4.01 3.19
C ARG A 244 8.24 -3.58 1.78
N LYS A 245 8.95 -2.60 1.23
CA LYS A 245 8.73 -2.14 -0.16
C LYS A 245 9.17 -3.20 -1.15
N ILE A 246 10.28 -3.88 -0.88
CA ILE A 246 10.73 -4.99 -1.73
C ILE A 246 9.77 -6.17 -1.67
N MET A 247 9.21 -6.50 -0.48
CA MET A 247 8.13 -7.49 -0.39
C MET A 247 6.88 -7.07 -1.18
N ALA A 248 6.52 -5.79 -1.16
CA ALA A 248 5.40 -5.29 -1.95
C ALA A 248 5.72 -5.31 -3.46
N ALA A 249 6.98 -5.02 -3.84
CA ALA A 249 7.44 -5.15 -5.23
C ALA A 249 7.32 -6.60 -5.73
N GLU A 250 7.78 -7.58 -4.94
CA GLU A 250 7.60 -9.01 -5.24
C GLU A 250 6.12 -9.37 -5.43
N GLU A 251 5.25 -8.94 -4.53
CA GLU A 251 3.80 -9.18 -4.62
C GLU A 251 3.19 -8.57 -5.88
N ALA A 252 3.60 -7.36 -6.28
CA ALA A 252 3.12 -6.71 -7.49
C ALA A 252 3.56 -7.45 -8.76
N LEU A 253 4.86 -7.76 -8.87
CA LEU A 253 5.44 -8.45 -10.03
C LEU A 253 4.90 -9.87 -10.18
N SER A 254 4.78 -10.61 -9.07
CA SER A 254 4.14 -11.94 -9.05
C SER A 254 2.64 -11.88 -9.36
N GLY A 255 2.00 -10.75 -9.09
CA GLY A 255 0.58 -10.50 -9.33
C GLY A 255 0.24 -10.09 -10.76
N GLY A 256 1.22 -9.74 -11.61
CA GLY A 256 0.99 -9.32 -13.00
C GLY A 256 1.59 -7.96 -13.38
N ALA A 257 2.06 -7.15 -12.42
CA ALA A 257 2.72 -5.90 -12.73
C ALA A 257 3.96 -6.13 -13.60
N PRO A 258 4.15 -5.41 -14.71
CA PRO A 258 5.32 -5.57 -15.59
C PRO A 258 6.60 -5.05 -14.95
N GLU A 259 6.47 -4.03 -14.11
CA GLU A 259 7.58 -3.30 -13.52
C GLU A 259 7.17 -2.65 -12.19
N VAL A 260 8.13 -2.57 -11.28
CA VAL A 260 8.03 -1.76 -10.07
C VAL A 260 9.21 -0.79 -10.02
N VAL A 261 8.92 0.49 -9.73
CA VAL A 261 9.93 1.53 -9.57
C VAL A 261 9.89 2.04 -8.14
N VAL A 262 11.05 2.07 -7.46
CA VAL A 262 11.22 2.72 -6.15
C VAL A 262 11.96 4.02 -6.36
N ALA A 263 11.35 5.17 -6.02
CA ALA A 263 11.90 6.49 -6.35
C ALA A 263 11.66 7.53 -5.26
N ASP A 264 12.41 8.64 -5.33
CA ASP A 264 12.36 9.74 -4.37
C ASP A 264 11.07 10.56 -4.54
N ALA A 265 10.27 10.60 -3.49
CA ALA A 265 9.07 11.43 -3.41
C ALA A 265 9.36 12.94 -3.35
N ASN A 266 10.59 13.35 -3.05
CA ASN A 266 10.99 14.74 -2.88
C ASN A 266 11.70 15.32 -4.12
N ALA A 267 11.80 14.55 -5.21
CA ALA A 267 12.24 15.07 -6.50
C ALA A 267 11.27 16.14 -7.01
N ASP A 268 11.73 17.03 -7.89
CA ASP A 268 10.89 18.09 -8.47
C ASP A 268 9.69 17.50 -9.26
N THR A 269 9.92 16.41 -9.97
CA THR A 269 8.91 15.64 -10.73
C THR A 269 9.02 14.15 -10.38
N PRO A 270 8.57 13.76 -9.16
CA PRO A 270 8.92 12.46 -8.58
C PRO A 270 8.40 11.27 -9.37
N ILE A 271 7.25 11.40 -10.04
CA ILE A 271 6.65 10.31 -10.82
C ILE A 271 7.16 10.31 -12.25
N LEU A 272 7.25 11.49 -12.86
CA LEU A 272 7.74 11.60 -14.24
C LEU A 272 9.21 11.21 -14.33
N SER A 273 10.05 11.67 -13.41
CA SER A 273 11.45 11.23 -13.31
C SER A 273 11.59 9.73 -13.11
N ALA A 274 10.78 9.15 -12.21
CA ALA A 274 10.75 7.71 -11.98
C ALA A 274 10.38 6.93 -13.26
N LEU A 275 9.40 7.37 -14.01
CA LEU A 275 9.01 6.73 -15.28
C LEU A 275 10.02 6.97 -16.42
N ASP A 276 10.88 7.98 -16.28
CA ASP A 276 11.94 8.34 -17.25
C ASP A 276 13.31 7.69 -16.93
N GLY A 277 13.38 6.94 -15.82
CA GLY A 277 14.54 6.09 -15.48
C GLY A 277 15.23 6.41 -14.16
N ASP A 278 14.74 7.36 -13.36
CA ASP A 278 15.29 7.63 -12.03
C ASP A 278 14.78 6.59 -11.01
N GLY A 279 15.64 6.18 -10.08
CA GLY A 279 15.28 5.27 -9.00
C GLY A 279 15.79 3.84 -9.21
N THR A 280 15.14 2.88 -8.56
CA THR A 280 15.41 1.44 -8.71
C THR A 280 14.27 0.80 -9.49
N HIS A 281 14.58 0.29 -10.68
CA HIS A 281 13.65 -0.35 -11.61
C HIS A 281 13.73 -1.87 -11.49
N VAL A 282 12.63 -2.51 -11.15
CA VAL A 282 12.55 -3.97 -11.01
C VAL A 282 11.59 -4.53 -12.04
N GLN A 283 12.10 -5.37 -12.93
CA GLN A 283 11.32 -6.00 -13.99
C GLN A 283 10.69 -7.32 -13.52
N ALA A 284 9.53 -7.68 -14.08
CA ALA A 284 8.85 -8.93 -13.74
C ALA A 284 9.69 -10.18 -14.01
N SER A 285 10.62 -10.13 -14.97
CA SER A 285 11.56 -11.24 -15.26
C SER A 285 12.44 -11.61 -14.08
N ALA A 286 12.80 -10.63 -13.24
CA ALA A 286 13.68 -10.86 -12.08
C ALA A 286 13.07 -11.80 -11.02
N VAL A 287 11.73 -11.79 -10.88
CA VAL A 287 11.02 -12.60 -9.87
C VAL A 287 10.50 -13.91 -10.45
N GLN A 288 10.12 -13.97 -11.74
CA GLN A 288 9.54 -15.15 -12.37
C GLN A 288 10.52 -16.32 -12.56
N GLU A 289 11.82 -16.07 -12.64
CA GLU A 289 12.85 -17.12 -12.74
C GLU A 289 13.16 -17.81 -11.41
N ALA A 290 12.81 -17.19 -10.28
CA ALA A 290 13.06 -17.74 -8.95
C ALA A 290 12.11 -18.88 -8.55
N ASP A 291 10.95 -19.00 -9.21
CA ASP A 291 9.90 -20.01 -8.92
C ASP A 291 9.98 -21.27 -9.81
N GLN A 292 11.01 -21.44 -10.66
CA GLN A 292 11.26 -22.62 -11.48
C GLN A 292 12.42 -23.47 -10.93
#